data_570a67d6cff04f22879c32bea9c43a6e
#
_entry.id   570a67d6cff04f22879c32bea9c43a6e
#
_cell.length_a   1.000
_cell.length_b   1.000
_cell.length_c   1.000
_cell.angle_alpha   90.00
_cell.angle_beta   90.00
_cell.angle_gamma   90.00
#
_symmetry.space_group_name_H-M   'P 1'
#
loop_
_entity.id
_entity.type
_entity.pdbx_description
1 polymer ?
#
loop_
_entity_poly.entity_id
_entity_poly.type
_entity_poly.pdbx_seq_one_letter_code
_entity_poly.pdbx_strand_id
1 'polypeptide(L)'
;WTLDNFGHDPFARNAMIDTAENASARLGIGAAELNEVTLARYAQYQAALADDRAFQRRYMVEAPLFDSGFRRQTGTLAADEGIFPTTAEGLAKLKPVKPNGTHTFGTQTHPADGNAGMIVTTRELARELSADPKIEVELLGFGQARVDKGYMPLAPAPAAQVALKQAGLTIKDVDAVKTHNPFAANDIAFARDTGFPLGKMNNYGCSLIWGHPQGPTGLRSTIELIEELALRGGGVGLFTGCAAGDSGMALVLRVREAARK
;
A
#
# COMPACT_ATOMS: atom_id res chain seq x y z
N TRP A 1 8.46 18.60 11.24
CA TRP A 1 7.33 17.94 11.91
C TRP A 1 7.22 16.46 11.52
N THR A 2 7.16 16.13 10.25
CA THR A 2 7.06 14.73 9.79
C THR A 2 8.29 13.91 10.17
N LEU A 3 9.49 14.44 9.92
CA LEU A 3 10.74 13.76 10.27
C LEU A 3 10.90 13.58 11.78
N ASP A 4 10.49 14.57 12.56
CA ASP A 4 10.55 14.50 14.04
C ASP A 4 9.67 13.36 14.55
N ASN A 5 8.46 13.20 14.00
CA ASN A 5 7.54 12.12 14.39
C ASN A 5 7.99 10.74 13.87
N PHE A 6 8.68 10.64 12.74
CA PHE A 6 9.29 9.38 12.30
C PHE A 6 10.42 8.93 13.23
N GLY A 7 11.17 9.87 13.77
CA GLY A 7 12.22 9.61 14.74
C GLY A 7 11.72 9.39 16.16
N HIS A 8 10.51 9.91 16.47
CA HIS A 8 9.97 9.88 17.84
C HIS A 8 8.45 9.96 17.83
N ASP A 9 7.78 8.82 17.63
CA ASP A 9 6.31 8.73 17.70
C ASP A 9 5.80 9.24 19.06
N PRO A 10 4.86 10.19 19.10
CA PRO A 10 4.39 10.77 20.34
C PRO A 10 3.63 9.78 21.25
N PHE A 11 3.10 8.70 20.70
CA PHE A 11 2.39 7.65 21.44
C PHE A 11 3.36 6.59 21.99
N ALA A 12 4.14 5.96 21.12
CA ALA A 12 5.05 4.87 21.50
C ALA A 12 6.42 5.40 22.00
N ARG A 13 6.78 6.62 21.62
CA ARG A 13 8.04 7.30 21.97
C ARG A 13 9.28 6.59 21.42
N ASN A 14 9.14 5.97 20.25
CA ASN A 14 10.20 5.31 19.51
C ASN A 14 10.19 5.75 18.04
N ALA A 15 11.24 5.41 17.32
CA ALA A 15 11.27 5.62 15.87
C ALA A 15 10.41 4.58 15.12
N MET A 16 9.92 4.94 13.95
CA MET A 16 9.15 4.00 13.10
C MET A 16 9.93 2.72 12.80
N ILE A 17 11.24 2.83 12.57
CA ILE A 17 12.12 1.67 12.36
C ILE A 17 12.16 0.74 13.58
N ASP A 18 12.07 1.26 14.79
CA ASP A 18 12.05 0.43 16.01
C ASP A 18 10.80 -0.44 16.05
N THR A 19 9.65 0.06 15.55
CA THR A 19 8.43 -0.74 15.46
C THR A 19 8.57 -1.92 14.51
N ALA A 20 9.31 -1.73 13.40
CA ALA A 20 9.58 -2.78 12.43
C ALA A 20 10.55 -3.83 12.99
N GLU A 21 11.61 -3.41 13.67
CA GLU A 21 12.53 -4.33 14.34
C GLU A 21 11.85 -5.13 15.45
N ASN A 22 11.00 -4.47 16.25
CA ASN A 22 10.21 -5.15 17.30
C ASN A 22 9.27 -6.21 16.70
N ALA A 23 8.56 -5.88 15.62
CA ALA A 23 7.68 -6.82 14.94
C ALA A 23 8.46 -8.00 14.34
N SER A 24 9.59 -7.71 13.70
CA SER A 24 10.48 -8.74 13.14
C SER A 24 11.02 -9.67 14.21
N ALA A 25 11.48 -9.13 15.34
CA ALA A 25 11.95 -9.94 16.48
C ALA A 25 10.82 -10.81 17.05
N ARG A 26 9.61 -10.26 17.26
CA ARG A 26 8.45 -11.02 17.78
C ARG A 26 8.05 -12.18 16.86
N LEU A 27 8.14 -11.98 15.54
CA LEU A 27 7.72 -12.97 14.56
C LEU A 27 8.86 -13.85 14.02
N GLY A 28 10.10 -13.62 14.46
CA GLY A 28 11.27 -14.33 13.96
C GLY A 28 11.55 -14.08 12.47
N ILE A 29 11.30 -12.85 11.99
CA ILE A 29 11.54 -12.44 10.60
C ILE A 29 13.01 -12.02 10.48
N GLY A 30 13.74 -12.66 9.57
CA GLY A 30 15.13 -12.34 9.30
C GLY A 30 15.34 -11.49 8.04
N ALA A 31 16.54 -10.95 7.87
CA ALA A 31 16.89 -10.10 6.73
C ALA A 31 16.70 -10.80 5.37
N ALA A 32 16.95 -12.10 5.29
CA ALA A 32 16.74 -12.86 4.06
C ALA A 32 15.27 -12.82 3.60
N GLU A 33 14.33 -13.07 4.52
CA GLU A 33 12.89 -13.07 4.24
C GLU A 33 12.40 -11.65 3.85
N LEU A 34 12.91 -10.61 4.52
CA LEU A 34 12.63 -9.22 4.15
C LEU A 34 13.09 -8.88 2.73
N ASN A 35 14.28 -9.34 2.36
CA ASN A 35 14.84 -9.15 1.01
C ASN A 35 14.02 -9.89 -0.05
N GLU A 36 13.60 -11.12 0.20
CA GLU A 36 12.76 -11.91 -0.71
C GLU A 36 11.43 -11.20 -0.98
N VAL A 37 10.77 -10.70 0.07
CA VAL A 37 9.53 -9.93 -0.08
C VAL A 37 9.78 -8.65 -0.88
N THR A 38 10.84 -7.93 -0.61
CA THR A 38 11.18 -6.72 -1.36
C THR A 38 11.39 -7.00 -2.84
N LEU A 39 12.12 -8.06 -3.19
CA LEU A 39 12.32 -8.48 -4.58
C LEU A 39 10.98 -8.83 -5.26
N ALA A 40 10.12 -9.57 -4.56
CA ALA A 40 8.80 -9.92 -5.09
C ALA A 40 7.95 -8.67 -5.35
N ARG A 41 7.95 -7.69 -4.44
CA ARG A 41 7.23 -6.41 -4.62
C ARG A 41 7.78 -5.59 -5.76
N TYR A 42 9.12 -5.59 -5.93
CA TYR A 42 9.75 -4.93 -7.07
C TYR A 42 9.34 -5.59 -8.40
N ALA A 43 9.32 -6.90 -8.47
CA ALA A 43 8.85 -7.62 -9.65
C ALA A 43 7.38 -7.33 -9.98
N GLN A 44 6.52 -7.23 -8.97
CA GLN A 44 5.12 -6.83 -9.14
C GLN A 44 4.99 -5.38 -9.62
N TYR A 45 5.83 -4.47 -9.16
CA TYR A 45 5.87 -3.11 -9.67
C TYR A 45 6.32 -3.08 -11.15
N GLN A 46 7.32 -3.89 -11.53
CA GLN A 46 7.73 -4.01 -12.94
C GLN A 46 6.59 -4.50 -13.85
N ALA A 47 5.71 -5.37 -13.34
CA ALA A 47 4.52 -5.79 -14.07
C ALA A 47 3.54 -4.62 -14.32
N ALA A 48 3.47 -3.62 -13.44
CA ALA A 48 2.68 -2.41 -13.67
C ALA A 48 3.22 -1.52 -14.79
N LEU A 49 4.53 -1.66 -15.08
CA LEU A 49 5.21 -0.90 -16.14
C LEU A 49 5.17 -1.59 -17.50
N ALA A 50 4.69 -2.84 -17.57
CA ALA A 50 4.55 -3.57 -18.81
C ALA A 50 3.59 -2.85 -19.79
N ASP A 51 3.76 -3.11 -21.09
CA ASP A 51 2.93 -2.56 -22.15
C ASP A 51 2.80 -1.04 -22.06
N ASP A 52 3.94 -0.37 -21.90
CA ASP A 52 4.03 1.07 -21.76
C ASP A 52 3.16 1.61 -20.62
N ARG A 53 3.31 0.99 -19.46
CA ARG A 53 2.57 1.33 -18.22
C ARG A 53 1.05 1.18 -18.34
N ALA A 54 0.58 0.19 -19.09
CA ALA A 54 -0.84 0.00 -19.36
C ALA A 54 -1.69 -0.02 -18.07
N PHE A 55 -1.20 -0.65 -16.99
CA PHE A 55 -1.89 -0.64 -15.71
C PHE A 55 -1.93 0.76 -15.09
N GLN A 56 -0.81 1.46 -15.02
CA GLN A 56 -0.72 2.78 -14.41
C GLN A 56 -1.53 3.84 -15.18
N ARG A 57 -1.58 3.75 -16.49
CA ARG A 57 -2.38 4.65 -17.34
C ARG A 57 -3.88 4.56 -17.12
N ARG A 58 -4.36 3.53 -16.45
CA ARG A 58 -5.77 3.41 -16.09
C ARG A 58 -6.20 4.45 -15.04
N TYR A 59 -5.26 4.91 -14.19
CA TYR A 59 -5.57 5.78 -13.08
C TYR A 59 -4.61 6.96 -12.89
N MET A 60 -3.40 6.90 -13.41
CA MET A 60 -2.46 8.00 -13.31
C MET A 60 -2.78 9.10 -14.32
N VAL A 61 -2.72 10.34 -13.85
CA VAL A 61 -2.89 11.55 -14.65
C VAL A 61 -1.54 12.23 -14.79
N GLU A 62 -1.16 12.57 -16.02
CA GLU A 62 0.03 13.37 -16.27
C GLU A 62 -0.17 14.79 -15.72
N ALA A 63 0.83 15.29 -15.01
CA ALA A 63 0.78 16.61 -14.39
C ALA A 63 1.86 17.53 -14.98
N PRO A 64 1.50 18.76 -15.41
CA PRO A 64 2.50 19.71 -15.84
C PRO A 64 3.34 20.19 -14.66
N LEU A 65 4.66 20.19 -14.84
CA LEU A 65 5.61 20.76 -13.88
C LEU A 65 5.91 22.22 -14.27
N PHE A 66 5.89 23.09 -13.29
CA PHE A 66 6.14 24.51 -13.48
C PHE A 66 7.39 24.97 -12.73
N ASP A 67 7.94 26.10 -13.14
CA ASP A 67 8.96 26.81 -12.36
C ASP A 67 8.39 27.30 -11.02
N SER A 68 9.25 27.74 -10.11
CA SER A 68 8.87 28.20 -8.77
C SER A 68 7.88 29.39 -8.78
N GLY A 69 7.76 30.08 -9.89
CA GLY A 69 6.82 31.19 -10.09
C GLY A 69 5.52 30.80 -10.75
N PHE A 70 5.31 29.51 -11.08
CA PHE A 70 4.16 28.99 -11.82
C PHE A 70 3.90 29.69 -13.16
N ARG A 71 4.95 30.25 -13.79
CA ARG A 71 4.84 31.03 -15.02
C ARG A 71 5.19 30.26 -16.27
N ARG A 72 6.07 29.29 -16.14
CA ARG A 72 6.56 28.51 -17.28
C ARG A 72 6.54 27.02 -16.95
N GLN A 73 5.92 26.24 -17.83
CA GLN A 73 6.02 24.79 -17.75
C GLN A 73 7.46 24.36 -18.03
N THR A 74 8.03 23.57 -17.12
CA THR A 74 9.42 23.06 -17.19
C THR A 74 9.47 21.61 -17.58
N GLY A 75 8.37 20.87 -17.51
CA GLY A 75 8.28 19.46 -17.84
C GLY A 75 6.87 18.91 -17.64
N THR A 76 6.78 17.58 -17.66
CA THR A 76 5.56 16.82 -17.36
C THR A 76 5.94 15.65 -16.48
N LEU A 77 5.27 15.50 -15.35
CA LEU A 77 5.34 14.30 -14.52
C LEU A 77 4.37 13.27 -15.09
N ALA A 78 4.90 12.25 -15.76
CA ALA A 78 4.10 11.24 -16.45
C ALA A 78 4.17 9.85 -15.79
N ALA A 79 5.08 9.64 -14.83
CA ALA A 79 5.32 8.35 -14.18
C ALA A 79 5.86 8.56 -12.76
N ASP A 80 5.96 7.47 -12.01
CA ASP A 80 6.70 7.48 -10.74
C ASP A 80 8.17 7.81 -10.98
N GLU A 81 8.73 8.61 -10.11
CA GLU A 81 10.16 8.99 -10.09
C GLU A 81 10.83 8.49 -8.80
N GLY A 82 12.16 8.45 -8.80
CA GLY A 82 12.95 8.09 -7.61
C GLY A 82 12.93 6.60 -7.25
N ILE A 83 12.48 5.73 -8.16
CA ILE A 83 12.49 4.28 -7.95
C ILE A 83 13.79 3.70 -8.50
N PHE A 84 14.53 3.04 -7.62
CA PHE A 84 15.81 2.43 -7.97
C PHE A 84 15.66 0.97 -8.36
N PRO A 85 16.44 0.46 -9.34
CA PRO A 85 16.52 -0.95 -9.62
C PRO A 85 16.88 -1.75 -8.37
N THR A 86 16.07 -2.76 -8.04
CA THR A 86 16.25 -3.59 -6.85
C THR A 86 16.69 -4.99 -7.28
N THR A 87 17.86 -5.43 -6.83
CA THR A 87 18.43 -6.75 -7.12
C THR A 87 18.80 -7.47 -5.83
N ALA A 88 18.93 -8.80 -5.89
CA ALA A 88 19.34 -9.61 -4.75
C ALA A 88 20.72 -9.21 -4.24
N GLU A 89 21.67 -8.98 -5.15
CA GLU A 89 23.03 -8.55 -4.83
C GLU A 89 23.06 -7.14 -4.24
N GLY A 90 22.19 -6.25 -4.72
CA GLY A 90 22.04 -4.90 -4.19
C GLY A 90 21.55 -4.92 -2.75
N LEU A 91 20.47 -5.67 -2.48
CA LEU A 91 19.91 -5.80 -1.14
C LEU A 91 20.89 -6.46 -0.15
N ALA A 92 21.61 -7.50 -0.59
CA ALA A 92 22.58 -8.19 0.26
C ALA A 92 23.77 -7.33 0.71
N LYS A 93 24.07 -6.24 0.00
CA LYS A 93 25.15 -5.29 0.34
C LYS A 93 24.72 -4.21 1.32
N LEU A 94 23.42 -4.04 1.53
CA LEU A 94 22.91 -3.00 2.42
C LEU A 94 23.15 -3.38 3.88
N LYS A 95 23.57 -2.39 4.66
CA LYS A 95 23.74 -2.54 6.10
C LYS A 95 22.42 -2.28 6.81
N PRO A 96 22.15 -2.95 7.94
CA PRO A 96 21.00 -2.62 8.78
C PRO A 96 20.97 -1.14 9.19
N VAL A 97 19.78 -0.56 9.24
CA VAL A 97 19.58 0.83 9.68
C VAL A 97 19.90 0.98 11.16
N LYS A 98 19.57 -0.02 11.96
CA LYS A 98 19.89 -0.08 13.40
C LYS A 98 21.04 -1.03 13.64
N PRO A 99 21.92 -0.77 14.63
CA PRO A 99 22.94 -1.74 15.04
C PRO A 99 22.29 -3.07 15.41
N ASN A 100 22.78 -4.17 14.82
CA ASN A 100 22.23 -5.52 14.97
C ASN A 100 20.76 -5.68 14.52
N GLY A 101 20.23 -4.76 13.73
CA GLY A 101 18.89 -4.83 13.17
C GLY A 101 18.82 -5.76 11.94
N THR A 102 17.59 -5.97 11.48
CA THR A 102 17.28 -6.78 10.29
C THR A 102 16.87 -5.94 9.10
N HIS A 103 16.30 -4.75 9.34
CA HIS A 103 15.82 -3.86 8.30
C HIS A 103 16.93 -3.00 7.71
N THR A 104 16.90 -2.85 6.40
CA THR A 104 17.81 -1.98 5.63
C THR A 104 17.01 -0.90 4.91
N PHE A 105 17.67 0.09 4.31
CA PHE A 105 17.01 1.05 3.43
C PHE A 105 16.35 0.41 2.20
N GLY A 106 16.73 -0.80 1.81
CA GLY A 106 16.08 -1.55 0.75
C GLY A 106 14.79 -2.23 1.17
N THR A 107 14.60 -2.52 2.47
CA THR A 107 13.43 -3.24 3.00
C THR A 107 12.41 -2.33 3.68
N GLN A 108 12.55 -1.02 3.47
CA GLN A 108 11.62 0.01 3.92
C GLN A 108 11.27 0.98 2.78
N THR A 109 10.11 1.61 2.90
CA THR A 109 9.69 2.68 1.98
C THR A 109 10.59 3.91 2.09
N HIS A 110 10.48 4.80 1.11
CA HIS A 110 11.17 6.08 1.10
C HIS A 110 10.16 7.23 1.03
N PRO A 111 10.53 8.44 1.48
CA PRO A 111 9.72 9.63 1.29
C PRO A 111 9.46 9.88 -0.20
N ALA A 112 8.25 10.29 -0.53
CA ALA A 112 7.83 10.67 -1.87
C ALA A 112 6.81 11.79 -1.79
N ASP A 113 6.63 12.52 -2.87
CA ASP A 113 5.52 13.45 -3.07
C ASP A 113 4.46 12.78 -3.94
N GLY A 114 3.21 13.15 -3.72
CA GLY A 114 2.12 12.57 -4.48
C GLY A 114 0.77 13.19 -4.18
N ASN A 115 -0.17 12.88 -5.05
CA ASN A 115 -1.55 13.32 -4.98
C ASN A 115 -2.45 12.17 -5.44
N ALA A 116 -3.58 11.98 -4.79
CA ALA A 116 -4.61 11.02 -5.18
C ALA A 116 -5.99 11.54 -4.77
N GLY A 117 -6.99 11.28 -5.58
CA GLY A 117 -8.37 11.68 -5.32
C GLY A 117 -9.36 10.58 -5.70
N MET A 118 -10.46 10.51 -4.95
CA MET A 118 -11.57 9.59 -5.21
C MET A 118 -12.88 10.28 -4.85
N ILE A 119 -13.92 10.09 -5.66
CA ILE A 119 -15.27 10.52 -5.34
C ILE A 119 -16.02 9.35 -4.70
N VAL A 120 -16.51 9.56 -3.48
CA VAL A 120 -17.37 8.62 -2.76
C VAL A 120 -18.75 9.24 -2.67
N THR A 121 -19.76 8.56 -3.20
CA THR A 121 -21.12 9.10 -3.31
C THR A 121 -22.16 7.98 -3.34
N THR A 122 -23.44 8.30 -3.62
CA THR A 122 -24.48 7.29 -3.82
C THR A 122 -24.25 6.50 -5.09
N ARG A 123 -24.86 5.30 -5.17
CA ARG A 123 -24.75 4.44 -6.35
C ARG A 123 -25.24 5.11 -7.63
N GLU A 124 -26.32 5.86 -7.55
CA GLU A 124 -26.93 6.55 -8.69
C GLU A 124 -25.97 7.60 -9.24
N LEU A 125 -25.44 8.45 -8.38
CA LEU A 125 -24.52 9.50 -8.77
C LEU A 125 -23.16 8.94 -9.21
N ALA A 126 -22.69 7.84 -8.59
CA ALA A 126 -21.47 7.16 -9.03
C ALA A 126 -21.60 6.64 -10.47
N ARG A 127 -22.75 6.08 -10.85
CA ARG A 127 -23.01 5.63 -12.21
C ARG A 127 -23.06 6.78 -13.23
N GLU A 128 -23.59 7.92 -12.82
CA GLU A 128 -23.66 9.12 -13.66
C GLU A 128 -22.28 9.72 -13.90
N LEU A 129 -21.43 9.75 -12.87
CA LEU A 129 -20.08 10.33 -12.92
C LEU A 129 -19.04 9.37 -13.52
N SER A 130 -19.31 8.07 -13.55
CA SER A 130 -18.33 7.07 -13.97
C SER A 130 -17.97 7.20 -15.46
N ALA A 131 -16.68 7.19 -15.75
CA ALA A 131 -16.17 7.10 -17.12
C ALA A 131 -16.48 5.73 -17.77
N ASP A 132 -16.62 4.68 -16.96
CA ASP A 132 -17.07 3.35 -17.39
C ASP A 132 -18.26 2.89 -16.52
N PRO A 133 -19.50 3.17 -16.95
CA PRO A 133 -20.70 2.81 -16.20
C PRO A 133 -20.94 1.28 -16.12
N LYS A 134 -20.14 0.47 -16.81
CA LYS A 134 -20.17 -0.99 -16.68
C LYS A 134 -19.45 -1.49 -15.44
N ILE A 135 -18.59 -0.67 -14.84
CA ILE A 135 -17.87 -1.00 -13.62
C ILE A 135 -18.55 -0.31 -12.44
N GLU A 136 -18.92 -1.09 -11.47
CA GLU A 136 -19.50 -0.61 -10.22
C GLU A 136 -18.57 -0.93 -9.06
N VAL A 137 -18.23 0.09 -8.25
CA VAL A 137 -17.40 -0.04 -7.05
C VAL A 137 -18.26 0.27 -5.82
N GLU A 138 -18.25 -0.64 -4.87
CA GLU A 138 -19.04 -0.54 -3.64
C GLU A 138 -18.14 -0.66 -2.42
N LEU A 139 -18.24 0.28 -1.49
CA LEU A 139 -17.59 0.19 -0.17
C LEU A 139 -18.45 -0.68 0.74
N LEU A 140 -17.88 -1.79 1.23
CA LEU A 140 -18.60 -2.78 2.04
C LEU A 140 -18.39 -2.59 3.53
N GLY A 141 -17.20 -2.15 3.92
CA GLY A 141 -16.86 -2.00 5.33
C GLY A 141 -15.52 -1.34 5.54
N PHE A 142 -15.32 -0.84 6.75
CA PHE A 142 -14.03 -0.32 7.20
C PHE A 142 -13.74 -0.78 8.62
N GLY A 143 -12.46 -0.74 8.99
CA GLY A 143 -12.02 -1.14 10.32
C GLY A 143 -10.82 -0.35 10.79
N GLN A 144 -10.75 -0.14 12.08
CA GLN A 144 -9.61 0.46 12.75
C GLN A 144 -9.21 -0.42 13.93
N ALA A 145 -7.91 -0.49 14.19
CA ALA A 145 -7.39 -1.18 15.34
C ALA A 145 -6.12 -0.50 15.84
N ARG A 146 -5.78 -0.77 17.08
CA ARG A 146 -4.50 -0.40 17.67
C ARG A 146 -3.88 -1.64 18.30
N VAL A 147 -2.57 -1.75 18.23
CA VAL A 147 -1.79 -2.83 18.82
C VAL A 147 -0.91 -2.34 19.95
N ASP A 148 -0.14 -3.24 20.55
CA ASP A 148 0.83 -2.90 21.60
C ASP A 148 1.79 -1.81 21.16
N LYS A 149 2.21 -0.95 22.09
CA LYS A 149 3.16 0.12 21.83
C LYS A 149 4.46 -0.41 21.22
N GLY A 150 4.86 0.20 20.10
CA GLY A 150 6.07 -0.16 19.39
C GLY A 150 5.94 -1.36 18.45
N TYR A 151 4.71 -1.74 18.07
CA TYR A 151 4.45 -2.87 17.16
C TYR A 151 3.56 -2.49 15.97
N MET A 152 3.69 -1.28 15.47
CA MET A 152 2.90 -0.72 14.38
C MET A 152 2.68 -1.68 13.18
N PRO A 153 3.67 -2.45 12.68
CA PRO A 153 3.48 -3.36 11.56
C PRO A 153 2.43 -4.46 11.77
N LEU A 154 2.05 -4.72 13.01
CA LEU A 154 1.04 -5.73 13.34
C LEU A 154 -0.40 -5.20 13.28
N ALA A 155 -0.59 -3.88 13.23
CA ALA A 155 -1.91 -3.25 13.28
C ALA A 155 -2.82 -3.49 12.06
N PRO A 156 -2.31 -3.68 10.82
CA PRO A 156 -3.13 -3.95 9.64
C PRO A 156 -4.03 -5.19 9.75
N ALA A 157 -3.57 -6.26 10.36
CA ALA A 157 -4.32 -7.51 10.43
C ALA A 157 -5.59 -7.40 11.33
N PRO A 158 -5.53 -6.93 12.58
CA PRO A 158 -6.74 -6.72 13.37
C PRO A 158 -7.66 -5.64 12.77
N ALA A 159 -7.13 -4.61 12.12
CA ALA A 159 -7.97 -3.64 11.40
C ALA A 159 -8.74 -4.30 10.25
N ALA A 160 -8.09 -5.17 9.48
CA ALA A 160 -8.71 -5.95 8.41
C ALA A 160 -9.81 -6.88 8.93
N GLN A 161 -9.59 -7.55 10.06
CA GLN A 161 -10.61 -8.40 10.71
C GLN A 161 -11.86 -7.61 11.07
N VAL A 162 -11.71 -6.39 11.60
CA VAL A 162 -12.84 -5.49 11.91
C VAL A 162 -13.59 -5.10 10.64
N ALA A 163 -12.87 -4.70 9.58
CA ALA A 163 -13.48 -4.30 8.30
C ALA A 163 -14.23 -5.45 7.64
N LEU A 164 -13.64 -6.65 7.59
CA LEU A 164 -14.25 -7.85 7.05
C LEU A 164 -15.50 -8.26 7.83
N LYS A 165 -15.44 -8.22 9.16
CA LYS A 165 -16.61 -8.48 10.02
C LYS A 165 -17.76 -7.50 9.74
N GLN A 166 -17.47 -6.21 9.58
CA GLN A 166 -18.46 -5.21 9.22
C GLN A 166 -19.09 -5.50 7.85
N ALA A 167 -18.31 -5.97 6.89
CA ALA A 167 -18.77 -6.37 5.57
C ALA A 167 -19.52 -7.72 5.55
N GLY A 168 -19.56 -8.46 6.65
CA GLY A 168 -20.10 -9.82 6.70
C GLY A 168 -19.27 -10.86 5.95
N LEU A 169 -17.96 -10.61 5.81
CA LEU A 169 -17.01 -11.40 5.04
C LEU A 169 -15.86 -11.93 5.92
N THR A 170 -15.10 -12.84 5.36
CA THR A 170 -13.85 -13.37 5.92
C THR A 170 -12.70 -13.16 4.94
N ILE A 171 -11.47 -13.42 5.38
CA ILE A 171 -10.29 -13.32 4.49
C ILE A 171 -10.36 -14.30 3.30
N LYS A 172 -11.13 -15.37 3.40
CA LYS A 172 -11.31 -16.36 2.33
C LYS A 172 -12.15 -15.83 1.17
N ASP A 173 -12.95 -14.80 1.42
CA ASP A 173 -13.82 -14.15 0.43
C ASP A 173 -13.10 -13.04 -0.34
N VAL A 174 -11.82 -12.77 -0.01
CA VAL A 174 -11.02 -11.68 -0.58
C VAL A 174 -10.22 -12.19 -1.77
N ASP A 175 -10.40 -11.54 -2.93
CA ASP A 175 -9.73 -11.87 -4.18
C ASP A 175 -8.39 -11.14 -4.36
N ALA A 176 -8.27 -9.92 -3.82
CA ALA A 176 -7.06 -9.11 -3.90
C ALA A 176 -6.82 -8.32 -2.62
N VAL A 177 -5.56 -8.19 -2.23
CA VAL A 177 -5.12 -7.41 -1.07
C VAL A 177 -4.06 -6.40 -1.50
N LYS A 178 -4.28 -5.14 -1.13
CA LYS A 178 -3.28 -4.06 -1.19
C LYS A 178 -2.96 -3.59 0.22
N THR A 179 -1.68 -3.36 0.48
CA THR A 179 -1.24 -2.85 1.77
C THR A 179 -0.45 -1.55 1.61
N HIS A 180 -0.60 -0.64 2.57
CA HIS A 180 0.48 0.28 2.86
C HIS A 180 1.51 -0.48 3.70
N ASN A 181 2.65 -0.72 3.12
CA ASN A 181 3.72 -1.52 3.68
C ASN A 181 5.03 -0.73 3.78
N PRO A 182 5.15 0.19 4.78
CA PRO A 182 6.36 0.99 4.95
C PRO A 182 7.60 0.13 5.22
N PHE A 183 7.41 -1.09 5.68
CA PHE A 183 8.45 -2.10 5.86
C PHE A 183 8.01 -3.42 5.25
N ALA A 184 8.93 -4.20 4.71
CA ALA A 184 8.64 -5.53 4.18
C ALA A 184 8.00 -6.46 5.24
N ALA A 185 8.34 -6.26 6.51
CA ALA A 185 7.76 -6.97 7.65
C ALA A 185 6.24 -6.80 7.78
N ASN A 186 5.64 -5.68 7.31
CA ASN A 186 4.19 -5.48 7.34
C ASN A 186 3.45 -6.57 6.58
N ASP A 187 3.92 -6.89 5.37
CA ASP A 187 3.29 -7.90 4.51
C ASP A 187 3.45 -9.31 5.08
N ILE A 188 4.63 -9.62 5.61
CA ILE A 188 4.89 -10.91 6.25
C ILE A 188 3.99 -11.09 7.48
N ALA A 189 3.92 -10.07 8.33
CA ALA A 189 3.07 -10.07 9.51
C ALA A 189 1.60 -10.28 9.15
N PHE A 190 1.10 -9.51 8.17
CA PHE A 190 -0.27 -9.63 7.69
C PHE A 190 -0.57 -11.01 7.13
N ALA A 191 0.30 -11.55 6.27
CA ALA A 191 0.12 -12.86 5.68
C ALA A 191 0.10 -13.98 6.72
N ARG A 192 1.00 -13.93 7.72
CA ARG A 192 1.06 -14.92 8.81
C ARG A 192 -0.16 -14.88 9.72
N ASP A 193 -0.66 -13.68 10.04
CA ASP A 193 -1.82 -13.52 10.93
C ASP A 193 -3.14 -13.89 10.26
N THR A 194 -3.33 -13.53 8.98
CA THR A 194 -4.59 -13.72 8.28
C THR A 194 -4.66 -15.01 7.46
N GLY A 195 -3.51 -15.59 7.12
CA GLY A 195 -3.40 -16.73 6.20
C GLY A 195 -3.56 -16.35 4.72
N PHE A 196 -3.65 -15.07 4.38
CA PHE A 196 -3.70 -14.66 2.97
C PHE A 196 -2.35 -14.90 2.29
N PRO A 197 -2.30 -15.48 1.08
CA PRO A 197 -1.04 -15.82 0.43
C PRO A 197 -0.18 -14.57 0.14
N LEU A 198 1.00 -14.49 0.74
CA LEU A 198 1.93 -13.36 0.62
C LEU A 198 2.23 -12.98 -0.84
N GLY A 199 2.41 -13.98 -1.71
CA GLY A 199 2.68 -13.76 -3.13
C GLY A 199 1.51 -13.22 -3.96
N LYS A 200 0.29 -13.23 -3.40
CA LYS A 200 -0.92 -12.68 -4.05
C LYS A 200 -1.27 -11.28 -3.58
N MET A 201 -0.51 -10.73 -2.62
CA MET A 201 -0.68 -9.36 -2.15
C MET A 201 0.09 -8.39 -3.05
N ASN A 202 -0.42 -7.16 -3.14
CA ASN A 202 0.28 -6.03 -3.76
C ASN A 202 0.67 -6.22 -5.24
N ASN A 203 -0.15 -6.92 -6.01
CA ASN A 203 0.02 -7.00 -7.46
C ASN A 203 0.09 -5.58 -8.06
N TYR A 204 0.92 -5.41 -9.08
CA TYR A 204 1.20 -4.12 -9.71
C TYR A 204 1.94 -3.09 -8.81
N GLY A 205 2.52 -3.53 -7.69
CA GLY A 205 3.35 -2.71 -6.82
C GLY A 205 2.68 -2.24 -5.54
N CYS A 206 3.44 -1.52 -4.72
CA CYS A 206 3.03 -1.04 -3.40
C CYS A 206 3.96 0.07 -2.90
N SER A 207 3.58 0.69 -1.78
CA SER A 207 4.33 1.80 -1.20
C SER A 207 5.76 1.48 -0.77
N LEU A 208 6.07 0.21 -0.51
CA LEU A 208 7.46 -0.21 -0.28
C LEU A 208 8.37 0.14 -1.47
N ILE A 209 7.85 0.12 -2.69
CA ILE A 209 8.61 0.32 -3.93
C ILE A 209 8.44 1.74 -4.46
N TRP A 210 7.19 2.23 -4.61
CA TRP A 210 6.95 3.54 -5.21
C TRP A 210 6.98 4.70 -4.21
N GLY A 211 7.28 4.41 -2.93
CA GLY A 211 7.46 5.42 -1.89
C GLY A 211 6.20 5.72 -1.08
N HIS A 212 6.33 6.66 -0.14
CA HIS A 212 5.27 7.00 0.81
C HIS A 212 4.98 8.51 0.82
N PRO A 213 4.08 8.99 -0.06
CA PRO A 213 3.66 10.39 -0.08
C PRO A 213 2.67 10.74 1.05
N GLN A 214 2.68 9.99 2.15
CA GLN A 214 1.86 10.19 3.35
C GLN A 214 0.35 10.10 3.06
N GLY A 215 -0.36 11.24 3.02
CA GLY A 215 -1.81 11.30 2.85
C GLY A 215 -2.36 10.49 1.67
N PRO A 216 -1.86 10.63 0.44
CA PRO A 216 -2.42 9.94 -0.71
C PRO A 216 -2.06 8.46 -0.83
N THR A 217 -1.15 7.91 0.01
CA THR A 217 -0.70 6.51 -0.10
C THR A 217 -1.86 5.51 -0.05
N GLY A 218 -2.75 5.66 0.90
CA GLY A 218 -3.91 4.77 1.05
C GLY A 218 -4.89 4.88 -0.11
N LEU A 219 -5.13 6.10 -0.62
CA LEU A 219 -5.98 6.32 -1.78
C LEU A 219 -5.38 5.70 -3.04
N ARG A 220 -4.09 5.91 -3.32
CA ARG A 220 -3.42 5.27 -4.45
C ARG A 220 -3.53 3.75 -4.38
N SER A 221 -3.22 3.15 -3.24
CA SER A 221 -3.33 1.69 -3.06
C SER A 221 -4.77 1.19 -3.26
N THR A 222 -5.77 1.97 -2.83
CA THR A 222 -7.18 1.64 -3.05
C THR A 222 -7.57 1.76 -4.52
N ILE A 223 -7.10 2.77 -5.23
CA ILE A 223 -7.30 2.93 -6.68
C ILE A 223 -6.69 1.75 -7.43
N GLU A 224 -5.43 1.39 -7.14
CA GLU A 224 -4.76 0.24 -7.73
C GLU A 224 -5.51 -1.08 -7.45
N LEU A 225 -6.10 -1.23 -6.25
CA LEU A 225 -6.93 -2.38 -5.91
C LEU A 225 -8.20 -2.45 -6.77
N ILE A 226 -8.87 -1.32 -6.98
CA ILE A 226 -10.05 -1.22 -7.84
C ILE A 226 -9.70 -1.59 -9.27
N GLU A 227 -8.60 -1.04 -9.81
CA GLU A 227 -8.17 -1.30 -11.18
C GLU A 227 -7.72 -2.75 -11.39
N GLU A 228 -7.05 -3.36 -10.41
CA GLU A 228 -6.72 -4.78 -10.43
C GLU A 228 -7.98 -5.65 -10.51
N LEU A 229 -8.98 -5.36 -9.68
CA LEU A 229 -10.24 -6.11 -9.67
C LEU A 229 -11.03 -5.88 -10.95
N ALA A 230 -11.06 -4.67 -11.49
CA ALA A 230 -11.70 -4.38 -12.76
C ALA A 230 -11.08 -5.19 -13.91
N LEU A 231 -9.75 -5.31 -13.95
CA LEU A 231 -9.05 -6.16 -14.94
C LEU A 231 -9.38 -7.65 -14.80
N ARG A 232 -9.74 -8.09 -13.60
CA ARG A 232 -10.14 -9.49 -13.33
C ARG A 232 -11.62 -9.78 -13.62
N GLY A 233 -12.41 -8.76 -14.00
CA GLY A 233 -13.86 -8.89 -14.18
C GLY A 233 -14.67 -8.74 -12.91
N GLY A 234 -14.05 -8.27 -11.82
CA GLY A 234 -14.66 -8.05 -10.52
C GLY A 234 -14.01 -8.81 -9.36
N GLY A 235 -14.61 -8.69 -8.19
CA GLY A 235 -14.17 -9.39 -6.99
C GLY A 235 -14.24 -8.53 -5.73
N VAL A 236 -13.84 -9.10 -4.59
CA VAL A 236 -13.74 -8.45 -3.29
C VAL A 236 -12.28 -8.05 -3.05
N GLY A 237 -12.07 -6.79 -2.73
CA GLY A 237 -10.77 -6.24 -2.40
C GLY A 237 -10.66 -5.80 -0.95
N LEU A 238 -9.47 -5.95 -0.41
CA LEU A 238 -9.10 -5.47 0.92
C LEU A 238 -7.89 -4.56 0.79
N PHE A 239 -8.05 -3.30 1.18
CA PHE A 239 -6.92 -2.41 1.49
C PHE A 239 -6.70 -2.37 2.99
N THR A 240 -5.45 -2.38 3.43
CA THR A 240 -5.08 -2.15 4.82
C THR A 240 -3.74 -1.45 4.94
N GLY A 241 -3.54 -0.74 6.03
CA GLY A 241 -2.29 -0.03 6.30
C GLY A 241 -2.13 0.32 7.76
N CYS A 242 -0.89 0.54 8.15
CA CYS A 242 -0.55 1.04 9.46
C CYS A 242 -0.34 2.56 9.45
N ALA A 243 -0.42 3.16 10.63
CA ALA A 243 -0.07 4.54 10.87
C ALA A 243 0.58 4.70 12.23
N ALA A 244 1.29 5.82 12.40
CA ALA A 244 1.85 6.24 13.67
C ALA A 244 0.84 6.14 14.82
N GLY A 245 1.33 5.91 16.05
CA GLY A 245 0.48 5.59 17.19
C GLY A 245 0.06 4.12 17.25
N ASP A 246 0.84 3.24 16.59
CA ASP A 246 0.61 1.78 16.54
C ASP A 246 -0.80 1.41 16.12
N SER A 247 -1.34 2.17 15.17
CA SER A 247 -2.68 2.02 14.65
C SER A 247 -2.69 1.45 13.24
N GLY A 248 -3.80 0.83 12.87
CA GLY A 248 -4.07 0.35 11.53
C GLY A 248 -5.50 0.69 11.12
N MET A 249 -5.70 0.78 9.81
CA MET A 249 -7.04 0.84 9.26
C MET A 249 -7.14 -0.04 8.01
N ALA A 250 -8.36 -0.44 7.70
CA ALA A 250 -8.67 -1.27 6.57
C ALA A 250 -9.99 -0.87 5.92
N LEU A 251 -10.08 -1.16 4.62
CA LEU A 251 -11.24 -0.90 3.79
C LEU A 251 -11.54 -2.16 2.97
N VAL A 252 -12.80 -2.61 2.99
CA VAL A 252 -13.29 -3.68 2.13
C VAL A 252 -14.17 -3.09 1.05
N LEU A 253 -13.90 -3.43 -0.20
CA LEU A 253 -14.68 -3.00 -1.34
C LEU A 253 -15.01 -4.16 -2.26
N ARG A 254 -16.02 -3.97 -3.10
CA ARG A 254 -16.37 -4.89 -4.19
C ARG A 254 -16.36 -4.15 -5.50
N VAL A 255 -15.73 -4.76 -6.50
CA VAL A 255 -15.85 -4.35 -7.90
C VAL A 255 -16.67 -5.41 -8.63
N ARG A 256 -17.60 -4.98 -9.48
CA ARG A 256 -18.40 -5.88 -10.31
C ARG A 256 -18.78 -5.21 -11.60
N GLU A 257 -19.10 -6.00 -12.62
CA GLU A 257 -19.80 -5.48 -13.78
C GLU A 257 -21.21 -5.07 -13.36
N ALA A 258 -21.61 -3.87 -13.77
CA ALA A 258 -22.98 -3.39 -13.55
C ALA A 258 -23.96 -4.30 -14.32
N ALA A 259 -25.03 -4.72 -13.66
CA ALA A 259 -26.07 -5.48 -14.32
C ALA A 259 -26.61 -4.68 -15.51
N ARG A 260 -26.65 -5.31 -16.68
CA ARG A 260 -27.33 -4.72 -17.85
C ARG A 260 -28.81 -4.50 -17.46
N LYS A 261 -29.26 -3.26 -17.62
CA LYS A 261 -30.69 -2.95 -17.49
C LYS A 261 -31.46 -3.52 -18.66
#